data_aad6d77d0ff2f216ae134bbc9de42c0c
#
_entry.id   aad6d77d0ff2f216ae134bbc9de42c0c
#
_cell.length_a   1.000
_cell.length_b   1.000
_cell.length_c   1.000
_cell.angle_alpha   90.00
_cell.angle_beta   90.00
_cell.angle_gamma   90.00
#
_symmetry.space_group_name_H-M   'P 1'
#
loop_
_entity.id
_entity.type
_entity.pdbx_description
1 polymer ?
#
loop_
_entity_poly.entity_id
_entity_poly.type
_entity_poly.pdbx_seq_one_letter_code
_entity_poly.pdbx_strand_id
1 'polypeptide(L)'
;ELTNRAYAVAKIAGIETCWAHNRQHGTRYIAAMPTNLYGPGDNYDLENSHVLPALIRKLHEAKESGVLKISIWGTGLAWREFLYSDDLGEACLFLLNLPKRELDSFFNDRRPPLINVGTGMELQIRDLVLKVANVVGYEGEVSWDHSRPDGTPRKLLDNSLIANLGWKAAIDLDQGIQMAYTDFLSRYES
;
A
#
# COMPACT_ATOMS: atom_id res chain seq x y z
N GLU A 1 15.26 5.08 6.48
CA GLU A 1 15.10 4.58 7.87
C GLU A 1 16.10 3.48 8.18
N LEU A 2 16.75 3.53 9.34
CA LEU A 2 17.73 2.52 9.75
C LEU A 2 17.10 1.12 9.87
N THR A 3 15.87 1.03 10.32
CA THR A 3 15.14 -0.23 10.52
C THR A 3 14.84 -0.97 9.21
N ASN A 4 14.67 -0.25 8.08
CA ASN A 4 14.36 -0.82 6.76
C ASN A 4 15.52 -0.70 5.76
N ARG A 5 16.74 -0.40 6.24
CA ARG A 5 17.87 -0.10 5.35
C ARG A 5 18.19 -1.26 4.41
N ALA A 6 18.27 -2.48 4.93
CA ALA A 6 18.61 -3.65 4.11
C ALA A 6 17.57 -3.89 3.00
N TYR A 7 16.28 -3.80 3.34
CA TYR A 7 15.19 -3.91 2.38
C TYR A 7 15.28 -2.79 1.32
N ALA A 8 15.47 -1.55 1.74
CA ALA A 8 15.56 -0.41 0.83
C ALA A 8 16.74 -0.56 -0.16
N VAL A 9 17.92 -0.96 0.33
CA VAL A 9 19.10 -1.21 -0.51
C VAL A 9 18.83 -2.32 -1.53
N ALA A 10 18.20 -3.42 -1.11
CA ALA A 10 17.85 -4.53 -2.02
C ALA A 10 16.90 -4.06 -3.14
N LYS A 11 15.88 -3.24 -2.81
CA LYS A 11 14.96 -2.70 -3.82
C LYS A 11 15.63 -1.70 -4.76
N ILE A 12 16.50 -0.83 -4.25
CA ILE A 12 17.29 0.09 -5.08
C ILE A 12 18.21 -0.70 -6.02
N ALA A 13 18.89 -1.73 -5.51
CA ALA A 13 19.74 -2.59 -6.34
C ALA A 13 18.94 -3.27 -7.47
N GLY A 14 17.71 -3.70 -7.20
CA GLY A 14 16.82 -4.27 -8.22
C GLY A 14 16.48 -3.25 -9.32
N ILE A 15 16.18 -2.00 -8.96
CA ILE A 15 15.90 -0.91 -9.91
C ILE A 15 17.12 -0.65 -10.79
N GLU A 16 18.30 -0.51 -10.19
CA GLU A 16 19.57 -0.29 -10.91
C GLU A 16 19.92 -1.47 -11.81
N THR A 17 19.66 -2.70 -11.37
CA THR A 17 19.86 -3.91 -12.20
C THR A 17 18.96 -3.90 -13.42
N CYS A 18 17.67 -3.56 -13.29
CA CYS A 18 16.76 -3.41 -14.43
C CYS A 18 17.29 -2.38 -15.43
N TRP A 19 17.77 -1.24 -14.94
CA TRP A 19 18.33 -0.19 -15.78
C TRP A 19 19.63 -0.63 -16.50
N ALA A 20 20.54 -1.29 -15.78
CA ALA A 20 21.76 -1.83 -16.35
C ALA A 20 21.48 -2.85 -17.46
N HIS A 21 20.52 -3.76 -17.26
CA HIS A 21 20.09 -4.72 -18.28
C HIS A 21 19.49 -4.04 -19.51
N ASN A 22 18.69 -3.00 -19.32
CA ASN A 22 18.14 -2.24 -20.44
C ASN A 22 19.25 -1.63 -21.33
N ARG A 23 20.29 -1.07 -20.68
CA ARG A 23 21.42 -0.46 -21.39
C ARG A 23 22.35 -1.48 -22.05
N GLN A 24 22.61 -2.61 -21.40
CA GLN A 24 23.56 -3.61 -21.88
C GLN A 24 22.95 -4.57 -22.90
N HIS A 25 21.68 -4.91 -22.75
CA HIS A 25 21.04 -5.98 -23.52
C HIS A 25 19.83 -5.52 -24.33
N GLY A 26 19.50 -4.23 -24.30
CA GLY A 26 18.32 -3.69 -24.99
C GLY A 26 16.99 -4.23 -24.47
N THR A 27 16.95 -4.72 -23.22
CA THR A 27 15.71 -5.13 -22.57
C THR A 27 14.84 -3.92 -22.25
N ARG A 28 13.58 -4.16 -21.86
CA ARG A 28 12.61 -3.10 -21.60
C ARG A 28 11.95 -3.31 -20.22
N TYR A 29 12.77 -3.44 -19.20
CA TYR A 29 12.30 -3.55 -17.84
C TYR A 29 11.90 -2.20 -17.28
N ILE A 30 10.71 -2.12 -16.67
CA ILE A 30 10.22 -0.97 -15.90
C ILE A 30 10.10 -1.40 -14.46
N ALA A 31 10.59 -0.58 -13.54
CA ALA A 31 10.40 -0.77 -12.13
C ALA A 31 9.13 -0.02 -11.69
N ALA A 32 8.07 -0.75 -11.32
CA ALA A 32 6.90 -0.17 -10.69
C ALA A 32 7.12 -0.06 -9.18
N MET A 33 6.93 1.14 -8.62
CA MET A 33 7.03 1.39 -7.19
C MET A 33 5.64 1.71 -6.62
N PRO A 34 4.95 0.72 -6.01
CA PRO A 34 3.64 0.96 -5.45
C PRO A 34 3.72 1.66 -4.09
N THR A 35 2.63 2.33 -3.72
CA THR A 35 2.37 2.76 -2.35
C THR A 35 2.00 1.57 -1.44
N ASN A 36 1.49 1.80 -0.22
CA ASN A 36 1.13 0.70 0.67
C ASN A 36 0.00 -0.13 0.06
N LEU A 37 0.28 -1.40 -0.21
CA LEU A 37 -0.70 -2.33 -0.77
C LEU A 37 -1.52 -2.98 0.33
N TYR A 38 -2.75 -3.33 0.00
CA TYR A 38 -3.64 -4.14 0.81
C TYR A 38 -4.64 -4.88 -0.10
N GLY A 39 -5.23 -5.96 0.38
CA GLY A 39 -6.22 -6.70 -0.43
C GLY A 39 -6.34 -8.16 -0.04
N PRO A 40 -6.93 -9.00 -0.90
CA PRO A 40 -7.11 -10.43 -0.65
C PRO A 40 -5.78 -11.14 -0.43
N GLY A 41 -5.75 -12.07 0.50
CA GLY A 41 -4.56 -12.87 0.78
C GLY A 41 -3.47 -12.15 1.57
N ASP A 42 -3.78 -10.98 2.13
CA ASP A 42 -2.83 -10.24 2.96
C ASP A 42 -2.45 -11.00 4.24
N ASN A 43 -1.37 -10.57 4.88
CA ASN A 43 -0.94 -11.10 6.16
C ASN A 43 -1.66 -10.37 7.31
N TYR A 44 -2.48 -11.08 8.07
CA TYR A 44 -3.24 -10.55 9.21
C TYR A 44 -2.55 -10.81 10.56
N ASP A 45 -1.27 -11.17 10.60
CA ASP A 45 -0.54 -11.35 11.85
C ASP A 45 -0.44 -10.03 12.63
N LEU A 46 -0.77 -10.04 13.93
CA LEU A 46 -0.84 -8.81 14.74
C LEU A 46 0.52 -8.16 15.02
N GLU A 47 1.62 -8.92 14.92
CA GLU A 47 2.96 -8.43 15.20
C GLU A 47 3.73 -8.06 13.92
N ASN A 48 3.51 -8.80 12.83
CA ASN A 48 4.33 -8.74 11.63
C ASN A 48 3.59 -8.24 10.39
N SER A 49 2.30 -7.93 10.49
CA SER A 49 1.52 -7.43 9.35
C SER A 49 1.62 -5.91 9.17
N HIS A 50 1.21 -5.44 8.01
CA HIS A 50 1.05 -4.02 7.75
C HIS A 50 -0.16 -3.44 8.50
N VAL A 51 -0.19 -2.12 8.63
CA VAL A 51 -1.16 -1.39 9.47
C VAL A 51 -2.61 -1.71 9.13
N LEU A 52 -3.01 -1.77 7.86
CA LEU A 52 -4.41 -1.97 7.46
C LEU A 52 -4.90 -3.39 7.79
N PRO A 53 -4.22 -4.49 7.40
CA PRO A 53 -4.64 -5.82 7.80
C PRO A 53 -4.58 -6.05 9.33
N ALA A 54 -3.59 -5.46 10.03
CA ALA A 54 -3.56 -5.51 11.49
C ALA A 54 -4.78 -4.83 12.13
N LEU A 55 -5.24 -3.71 11.58
CA LEU A 55 -6.43 -3.01 12.04
C LEU A 55 -7.71 -3.83 11.79
N ILE A 56 -7.85 -4.44 10.62
CA ILE A 56 -8.98 -5.32 10.31
C ILE A 56 -9.09 -6.41 11.37
N ARG A 57 -8.01 -7.17 11.59
CA ARG A 57 -8.01 -8.26 12.57
C ARG A 57 -8.26 -7.77 13.98
N LYS A 58 -7.56 -6.75 14.44
CA LYS A 58 -7.67 -6.23 15.80
C LYS A 58 -9.07 -5.73 16.13
N LEU A 59 -9.68 -5.00 15.20
CA LEU A 59 -11.04 -4.48 15.38
C LEU A 59 -12.08 -5.59 15.31
N HIS A 60 -11.87 -6.59 14.44
CA HIS A 60 -12.72 -7.78 14.37
C HIS A 60 -12.69 -8.59 15.69
N GLU A 61 -11.49 -8.95 16.17
CA GLU A 61 -11.34 -9.70 17.44
C GLU A 61 -11.92 -8.93 18.62
N ALA A 62 -11.76 -7.60 18.66
CA ALA A 62 -12.35 -6.77 19.72
C ALA A 62 -13.88 -6.75 19.66
N LYS A 63 -14.46 -6.70 18.46
CA LYS A 63 -15.92 -6.79 18.26
C LYS A 63 -16.45 -8.15 18.72
N GLU A 64 -15.86 -9.25 18.25
CA GLU A 64 -16.32 -10.61 18.58
C GLU A 64 -16.18 -10.92 20.07
N SER A 65 -15.15 -10.36 20.73
CA SER A 65 -14.93 -10.52 22.18
C SER A 65 -15.71 -9.54 23.04
N GLY A 66 -16.49 -8.62 22.46
CA GLY A 66 -17.23 -7.59 23.19
C GLY A 66 -16.34 -6.58 23.93
N VAL A 67 -15.10 -6.38 23.51
CA VAL A 67 -14.16 -5.45 24.13
C VAL A 67 -14.55 -4.02 23.79
N LEU A 68 -14.89 -3.21 24.82
CA LEU A 68 -15.38 -1.85 24.64
C LEU A 68 -14.30 -0.81 24.39
N LYS A 69 -13.02 -1.15 24.60
CA LYS A 69 -11.91 -0.23 24.42
C LYS A 69 -10.67 -0.94 23.94
N ILE A 70 -10.10 -0.47 22.81
CA ILE A 70 -8.83 -0.95 22.29
C ILE A 70 -7.77 0.17 22.30
N SER A 71 -6.48 -0.24 22.30
CA SER A 71 -5.36 0.68 22.17
C SER A 71 -4.63 0.44 20.87
N ILE A 72 -4.37 1.49 20.08
CA ILE A 72 -3.61 1.45 18.83
C ILE A 72 -2.30 2.20 19.03
N TRP A 73 -1.20 1.70 18.46
CA TRP A 73 0.12 2.26 18.62
C TRP A 73 0.26 3.61 17.93
N GLY A 74 1.05 4.50 18.55
CA GLY A 74 1.40 5.82 18.04
C GLY A 74 0.36 6.90 18.37
N THR A 75 0.38 7.98 17.60
CA THR A 75 -0.54 9.12 17.75
C THR A 75 -1.69 9.09 16.74
N GLY A 76 -1.60 8.26 15.72
CA GLY A 76 -2.54 8.24 14.60
C GLY A 76 -2.39 9.40 13.62
N LEU A 77 -1.41 10.29 13.79
CA LEU A 77 -1.23 11.49 12.97
C LEU A 77 -0.42 11.28 11.69
N ALA A 78 0.24 10.12 11.56
CA ALA A 78 1.02 9.79 10.38
C ALA A 78 0.13 9.67 9.14
N TRP A 79 0.57 10.25 8.02
CA TRP A 79 -0.13 10.23 6.75
C TRP A 79 0.32 9.05 5.91
N ARG A 80 -0.63 8.33 5.32
CA ARG A 80 -0.39 7.17 4.44
C ARG A 80 -1.31 7.20 3.24
N GLU A 81 -0.80 6.64 2.17
CA GLU A 81 -1.53 6.32 0.95
C GLU A 81 -1.69 4.81 0.86
N PHE A 82 -2.84 4.34 0.38
CA PHE A 82 -3.14 2.92 0.21
C PHE A 82 -3.62 2.64 -1.22
N LEU A 83 -3.23 1.49 -1.76
CA LEU A 83 -3.65 1.01 -3.07
C LEU A 83 -4.10 -0.44 -2.96
N TYR A 84 -5.26 -0.75 -3.53
CA TYR A 84 -5.76 -2.12 -3.59
C TYR A 84 -4.87 -2.98 -4.50
N SER A 85 -4.61 -4.23 -4.12
CA SER A 85 -3.63 -5.09 -4.80
C SER A 85 -3.96 -5.35 -6.27
N ASP A 86 -5.25 -5.49 -6.60
CA ASP A 86 -5.69 -5.73 -7.97
C ASP A 86 -5.48 -4.50 -8.86
N ASP A 87 -5.65 -3.29 -8.31
CA ASP A 87 -5.32 -2.05 -9.03
C ASP A 87 -3.82 -1.99 -9.39
N LEU A 88 -2.92 -2.52 -8.54
CA LEU A 88 -1.51 -2.66 -8.92
C LEU A 88 -1.35 -3.65 -10.07
N GLY A 89 -2.06 -4.77 -10.04
CA GLY A 89 -2.08 -5.75 -11.14
C GLY A 89 -2.51 -5.10 -12.46
N GLU A 90 -3.61 -4.35 -12.42
CA GLU A 90 -4.12 -3.60 -13.57
C GLU A 90 -3.13 -2.51 -14.05
N ALA A 91 -2.46 -1.80 -13.12
CA ALA A 91 -1.42 -0.84 -13.47
C ALA A 91 -0.25 -1.51 -14.22
N CYS A 92 0.18 -2.68 -13.76
CA CYS A 92 1.22 -3.45 -14.44
C CYS A 92 0.78 -3.88 -15.84
N LEU A 93 -0.44 -4.38 -16.01
CA LEU A 93 -1.01 -4.73 -17.31
C LEU A 93 -1.14 -3.50 -18.21
N PHE A 94 -1.58 -2.38 -17.67
CA PHE A 94 -1.63 -1.10 -18.39
C PHE A 94 -0.26 -0.70 -18.93
N LEU A 95 0.78 -0.73 -18.08
CA LEU A 95 2.14 -0.38 -18.46
C LEU A 95 2.70 -1.31 -19.55
N LEU A 96 2.41 -2.61 -19.47
CA LEU A 96 2.85 -3.59 -20.48
C LEU A 96 2.17 -3.39 -21.84
N ASN A 97 0.94 -2.85 -21.84
CA ASN A 97 0.15 -2.60 -23.05
C ASN A 97 0.28 -1.17 -23.60
N LEU A 98 1.14 -0.33 -23.02
CA LEU A 98 1.37 1.02 -23.52
C LEU A 98 1.85 1.00 -24.99
N PRO A 99 1.37 1.94 -25.82
CA PRO A 99 1.92 2.13 -27.16
C PRO A 99 3.44 2.31 -27.12
N LYS A 100 4.13 1.73 -28.11
CA LYS A 100 5.61 1.75 -28.17
C LYS A 100 6.18 3.16 -27.97
N ARG A 101 5.56 4.17 -28.56
CA ARG A 101 6.00 5.58 -28.47
C ARG A 101 6.02 6.09 -27.03
N GLU A 102 4.97 5.77 -26.26
CA GLU A 102 4.84 6.20 -24.87
C GLU A 102 5.81 5.41 -23.98
N LEU A 103 5.89 4.10 -24.23
CA LEU A 103 6.82 3.21 -23.52
C LEU A 103 8.28 3.63 -23.75
N ASP A 104 8.66 4.03 -24.98
CA ASP A 104 10.03 4.47 -25.31
C ASP A 104 10.47 5.69 -24.48
N SER A 105 9.54 6.52 -24.01
CA SER A 105 9.85 7.69 -23.20
C SER A 105 10.46 7.34 -21.83
N PHE A 106 10.24 6.12 -21.34
CA PHE A 106 10.82 5.63 -20.08
C PHE A 106 12.29 5.22 -20.22
N PHE A 107 12.72 4.88 -21.44
CA PHE A 107 14.07 4.34 -21.67
C PHE A 107 15.03 5.43 -22.11
N ASN A 108 15.82 5.93 -21.18
CA ASN A 108 16.85 6.94 -21.43
C ASN A 108 18.08 6.68 -20.54
N ASP A 109 19.20 7.31 -20.87
CA ASP A 109 20.46 7.12 -20.18
C ASP A 109 20.62 7.99 -18.92
N ARG A 110 19.61 8.78 -18.55
CA ARG A 110 19.71 9.76 -17.45
C ARG A 110 19.20 9.23 -16.11
N ARG A 111 18.22 8.31 -16.16
CA ARG A 111 17.58 7.79 -14.95
C ARG A 111 17.00 6.38 -15.18
N PRO A 112 16.92 5.57 -14.13
CA PRO A 112 16.22 4.28 -14.20
C PRO A 112 14.76 4.46 -14.67
N PRO A 113 14.21 3.50 -15.41
CA PRO A 113 12.79 3.48 -15.79
C PRO A 113 11.92 3.09 -14.58
N LEU A 114 11.74 4.03 -13.67
CA LEU A 114 10.96 3.89 -12.44
C LEU A 114 9.66 4.66 -12.57
N ILE A 115 8.55 4.01 -12.21
CA ILE A 115 7.22 4.62 -12.18
C ILE A 115 6.54 4.39 -10.83
N ASN A 116 6.06 5.46 -10.22
CA ASN A 116 5.26 5.38 -9.01
C ASN A 116 3.83 4.97 -9.35
N VAL A 117 3.26 4.05 -8.56
CA VAL A 117 1.89 3.57 -8.70
C VAL A 117 1.15 3.80 -7.39
N GLY A 118 0.20 4.70 -7.41
CA GLY A 118 -0.59 5.08 -6.24
C GLY A 118 -1.90 5.75 -6.63
N THR A 119 -2.72 6.03 -5.63
CA THR A 119 -4.02 6.71 -5.82
C THR A 119 -3.88 8.23 -5.87
N GLY A 120 -2.79 8.77 -5.32
CA GLY A 120 -2.61 10.20 -5.08
C GLY A 120 -3.41 10.72 -3.88
N MET A 121 -4.09 9.84 -3.14
CA MET A 121 -4.90 10.20 -1.98
C MET A 121 -4.26 9.66 -0.70
N GLU A 122 -4.10 10.53 0.28
CA GLU A 122 -3.58 10.17 1.58
C GLU A 122 -4.59 10.47 2.69
N LEU A 123 -4.48 9.72 3.79
CA LEU A 123 -5.25 9.97 4.99
C LEU A 123 -4.38 9.74 6.22
N GLN A 124 -4.81 10.27 7.36
CA GLN A 124 -4.16 9.98 8.64
C GLN A 124 -4.54 8.56 9.11
N ILE A 125 -3.64 7.92 9.86
CA ILE A 125 -3.91 6.59 10.43
C ILE A 125 -5.15 6.61 11.32
N ARG A 126 -5.42 7.70 12.04
CA ARG A 126 -6.66 7.81 12.83
C ARG A 126 -7.93 7.74 11.98
N ASP A 127 -7.91 8.35 10.78
CA ASP A 127 -9.05 8.33 9.87
C ASP A 127 -9.21 6.94 9.23
N LEU A 128 -8.07 6.27 8.95
CA LEU A 128 -8.08 4.86 8.52
C LEU A 128 -8.72 3.97 9.58
N VAL A 129 -8.38 4.14 10.86
CA VAL A 129 -8.96 3.37 11.96
C VAL A 129 -10.47 3.52 12.01
N LEU A 130 -10.99 4.74 11.85
CA LEU A 130 -12.43 5.00 11.83
C LEU A 130 -13.11 4.31 10.64
N LYS A 131 -12.49 4.34 9.46
CA LYS A 131 -13.01 3.64 8.27
C LYS A 131 -13.06 2.13 8.48
N VAL A 132 -11.97 1.53 9.00
CA VAL A 132 -11.94 0.08 9.28
C VAL A 132 -12.93 -0.29 10.37
N ALA A 133 -13.04 0.51 11.46
CA ALA A 133 -14.02 0.28 12.51
C ALA A 133 -15.45 0.28 11.98
N ASN A 134 -15.78 1.22 11.11
CA ASN A 134 -17.09 1.29 10.48
C ASN A 134 -17.39 0.05 9.61
N VAL A 135 -16.42 -0.40 8.80
CA VAL A 135 -16.59 -1.60 7.94
C VAL A 135 -16.72 -2.88 8.77
N VAL A 136 -15.89 -3.02 9.81
CA VAL A 136 -15.93 -4.17 10.72
C VAL A 136 -17.18 -4.15 11.60
N GLY A 137 -17.75 -2.97 11.87
CA GLY A 137 -18.87 -2.77 12.80
C GLY A 137 -18.40 -2.79 14.26
N TYR A 138 -17.21 -2.24 14.55
CA TYR A 138 -16.72 -2.06 15.91
C TYR A 138 -17.17 -0.70 16.44
N GLU A 139 -17.94 -0.69 17.53
CA GLU A 139 -18.54 0.50 18.16
C GLU A 139 -17.82 0.93 19.45
N GLY A 140 -16.75 0.23 19.83
CA GLY A 140 -15.99 0.53 21.05
C GLY A 140 -15.09 1.76 20.90
N GLU A 141 -14.50 2.19 22.02
CA GLU A 141 -13.57 3.30 22.09
C GLU A 141 -12.19 2.92 21.54
N VAL A 142 -11.59 3.79 20.73
CA VAL A 142 -10.19 3.67 20.29
C VAL A 142 -9.34 4.65 21.08
N SER A 143 -8.31 4.16 21.75
CA SER A 143 -7.26 4.95 22.42
C SER A 143 -5.92 4.79 21.71
N TRP A 144 -4.99 5.71 21.99
CA TRP A 144 -3.67 5.74 21.36
C TRP A 144 -2.56 5.47 22.36
N ASP A 145 -1.66 4.56 22.03
CA ASP A 145 -0.46 4.29 22.83
C ASP A 145 0.71 5.13 22.33
N HIS A 146 0.87 6.29 22.92
CA HIS A 146 1.94 7.24 22.60
C HIS A 146 3.35 6.76 23.00
N SER A 147 3.48 5.64 23.72
CA SER A 147 4.78 5.04 24.05
C SER A 147 5.44 4.37 22.83
N ARG A 148 4.65 4.11 21.78
CA ARG A 148 5.11 3.52 20.53
C ARG A 148 5.30 4.58 19.44
N PRO A 149 6.34 4.47 18.60
CA PRO A 149 6.61 5.46 17.55
C PRO A 149 5.60 5.39 16.40
N ASP A 150 5.31 6.53 15.79
CA ASP A 150 4.45 6.63 14.58
C ASP A 150 5.12 6.13 13.29
N GLY A 151 6.42 5.95 13.29
CA GLY A 151 7.20 5.75 12.06
C GLY A 151 7.34 7.05 11.25
N THR A 152 7.51 6.93 9.92
CA THR A 152 7.67 8.08 9.01
C THR A 152 6.41 8.97 9.04
N PRO A 153 6.54 10.30 9.25
CA PRO A 153 5.37 11.18 9.38
C PRO A 153 4.45 11.20 8.16
N ARG A 154 5.01 11.12 6.95
CA ARG A 154 4.24 11.15 5.70
C ARG A 154 4.88 10.25 4.63
N LYS A 155 4.07 9.46 3.94
CA LYS A 155 4.44 8.67 2.75
C LYS A 155 3.36 8.86 1.69
N LEU A 156 3.65 9.70 0.72
CA LEU A 156 2.82 9.94 -0.46
C LEU A 156 3.71 9.86 -1.69
N LEU A 157 3.26 9.17 -2.72
CA LEU A 157 3.96 9.09 -4.00
C LEU A 157 3.46 10.19 -4.96
N ASP A 158 4.37 10.76 -5.73
CA ASP A 158 3.99 11.49 -6.92
C ASP A 158 3.66 10.49 -8.04
N ASN A 159 2.37 10.29 -8.29
CA ASN A 159 1.86 9.40 -9.32
C ASN A 159 1.48 10.13 -10.63
N SER A 160 1.86 11.40 -10.76
CA SER A 160 1.51 12.24 -11.93
C SER A 160 1.92 11.60 -13.26
N LEU A 161 3.04 10.88 -13.28
CA LEU A 161 3.52 10.23 -14.50
C LEU A 161 2.54 9.17 -15.01
N ILE A 162 2.11 8.23 -14.18
CA ILE A 162 1.16 7.19 -14.59
C ILE A 162 -0.25 7.77 -14.84
N ALA A 163 -0.65 8.78 -14.08
CA ALA A 163 -1.92 9.47 -14.28
C ALA A 163 -1.97 10.21 -15.62
N ASN A 164 -0.87 10.86 -16.03
CA ASN A 164 -0.76 11.52 -17.34
C ASN A 164 -0.78 10.54 -18.51
N LEU A 165 -0.38 9.28 -18.29
CA LEU A 165 -0.53 8.20 -19.26
C LEU A 165 -1.96 7.67 -19.37
N GLY A 166 -2.86 8.07 -18.46
CA GLY A 166 -4.27 7.72 -18.47
C GLY A 166 -4.69 6.65 -17.46
N TRP A 167 -3.78 6.13 -16.65
CA TRP A 167 -4.14 5.16 -15.61
C TRP A 167 -4.58 5.83 -14.31
N LYS A 168 -5.60 5.26 -13.68
CA LYS A 168 -6.06 5.62 -12.32
C LYS A 168 -6.53 4.37 -11.60
N ALA A 169 -6.32 4.33 -10.29
CA ALA A 169 -6.91 3.30 -9.43
C ALA A 169 -8.46 3.31 -9.57
N ALA A 170 -9.04 2.13 -9.68
CA ALA A 170 -10.48 1.94 -9.86
C ALA A 170 -11.20 1.72 -8.52
N ILE A 171 -10.51 1.14 -7.53
CA ILE A 171 -11.09 0.74 -6.25
C ILE A 171 -10.79 1.82 -5.22
N ASP A 172 -11.84 2.46 -4.70
CA ASP A 172 -11.69 3.40 -3.60
C ASP A 172 -11.38 2.68 -2.27
N LEU A 173 -10.89 3.45 -1.28
CA LEU A 173 -10.43 2.88 -0.02
C LEU A 173 -11.56 2.20 0.76
N ASP A 174 -12.76 2.76 0.80
CA ASP A 174 -13.88 2.20 1.57
C ASP A 174 -14.34 0.87 0.95
N GLN A 175 -14.48 0.83 -0.38
CA GLN A 175 -14.77 -0.39 -1.12
C GLN A 175 -13.68 -1.44 -0.92
N GLY A 176 -12.41 -1.06 -1.03
CA GLY A 176 -11.28 -1.98 -0.87
C GLY A 176 -11.18 -2.55 0.54
N ILE A 177 -11.44 -1.75 1.60
CA ILE A 177 -11.49 -2.24 2.99
C ILE A 177 -12.61 -3.27 3.14
N GLN A 178 -13.80 -3.01 2.57
CA GLN A 178 -14.92 -3.97 2.62
C GLN A 178 -14.56 -5.30 1.96
N MET A 179 -13.90 -5.26 0.78
CA MET A 179 -13.45 -6.46 0.06
C MET A 179 -12.39 -7.22 0.86
N ALA A 180 -11.40 -6.52 1.41
CA ALA A 180 -10.36 -7.12 2.25
C ALA A 180 -10.93 -7.75 3.52
N TYR A 181 -11.91 -7.12 4.14
CA TYR A 181 -12.59 -7.67 5.32
C TYR A 181 -13.41 -8.92 4.97
N THR A 182 -14.07 -8.93 3.83
CA THR A 182 -14.79 -10.12 3.33
C THR A 182 -13.83 -11.30 3.09
N ASP A 183 -12.68 -11.05 2.47
CA ASP A 183 -11.63 -12.08 2.29
C ASP A 183 -11.10 -12.58 3.65
N PHE A 184 -10.85 -11.66 4.60
CA PHE A 184 -10.42 -12.01 5.94
C PHE A 184 -11.40 -12.97 6.62
N LEU A 185 -12.71 -12.65 6.64
CA LEU A 185 -13.74 -13.50 7.23
C LEU A 185 -13.75 -14.90 6.62
N SER A 186 -13.66 -14.98 5.29
CA SER A 186 -13.68 -16.28 4.59
C SER A 186 -12.53 -17.22 4.96
N ARG A 187 -11.41 -16.66 5.45
CA ARG A 187 -10.19 -17.41 5.83
C ARG A 187 -10.05 -17.60 7.33
N TYR A 188 -10.62 -16.71 8.11
CA TYR A 188 -10.47 -16.71 9.56
C TYR A 188 -11.53 -17.58 10.26
N GLU A 189 -12.69 -17.77 9.62
CA GLU A 189 -13.78 -18.62 10.10
C GLU A 189 -13.68 -20.09 9.61
N SER A 190 -12.66 -20.42 8.83
CA SER A 190 -12.38 -21.77 8.33
C SER A 190 -11.23 -22.42 9.09
#